data_ab3d741878d00305bb96a8a113821f17
#
_entry.id   ab3d741878d00305bb96a8a113821f17
#
_cell.length_a   1.000
_cell.length_b   1.000
_cell.length_c   1.000
_cell.angle_alpha   90.00
_cell.angle_beta   90.00
_cell.angle_gamma   90.00
#
_symmetry.space_group_name_H-M   'P 1'
#
loop_
_entity.id
_entity.type
_entity.pdbx_description
1 polymer ?
#
loop_
_entity_poly.entity_id
_entity_poly.type
_entity_poly.pdbx_seq_one_letter_code
_entity_poly.pdbx_strand_id
1 'polypeptide(L)'
;MSKLPEKMPGMPEADTEPIRIEPRGAEPRGAERRDGTPRGAETRGAERRAGSRRPRRGWLVAGVAAVTVVATALGVAACSGDSGDGGSEGGPPVAPAASEFWVDPGSAAARQIEQWRSEGRTDEAAALEKIARQPVAIWPTGETGGVEGEVAGVVSQARAAGRTPVLTAYNIPNRDCGQYSSGGAGDEGAYREWLSAFARGMGGTRSVVILEPDALPQTLTNCEGQGEQEGREELLAEAVRTLKGAGGEVYIDAGNPGFVTDIGKLADGLRKAGVSDAAGFALNVANFMETEQVEAYGNRVSDQLGGARYVIDTSRNGNGTYTGSEQPTWCNPPGRALGTPPTRDTGSPQVAAFLWVKEPGDSDGDCRGAPSAGDFWPQYALDLARNTPGA
;
A
#
# COMPACT_ATOMS: atom_id res chain seq x y z
N MET A 1 39.00 -0.15 -49.49
CA MET A 1 38.07 -0.29 -50.63
C MET A 1 37.10 -1.42 -50.27
N SER A 2 35.94 -1.09 -49.81
CA SER A 2 34.83 -2.04 -49.66
C SER A 2 33.53 -1.29 -49.88
N LYS A 3 32.72 -1.80 -50.78
CA LYS A 3 31.59 -1.17 -51.43
C LYS A 3 30.38 -1.09 -50.48
N LEU A 4 29.71 0.08 -50.47
CA LEU A 4 28.37 0.30 -49.95
C LEU A 4 27.34 -0.44 -50.83
N PRO A 5 26.24 -1.00 -50.28
CA PRO A 5 25.15 -1.55 -51.07
C PRO A 5 24.18 -0.46 -51.53
N GLU A 6 23.65 -0.67 -52.68
CA GLU A 6 22.80 0.12 -53.57
C GLU A 6 21.40 0.38 -52.94
N LYS A 7 20.90 1.55 -53.28
CA LYS A 7 19.58 2.09 -52.92
C LYS A 7 18.48 1.40 -53.74
N MET A 8 17.45 0.85 -53.04
CA MET A 8 16.25 0.33 -53.71
C MET A 8 15.30 1.50 -54.11
N PRO A 9 14.62 1.40 -55.22
CA PRO A 9 13.67 2.42 -55.67
C PRO A 9 12.24 2.15 -55.24
N GLY A 10 11.57 3.23 -54.85
CA GLY A 10 10.13 3.43 -55.07
C GLY A 10 9.18 2.98 -53.95
N MET A 11 8.94 3.86 -52.97
CA MET A 11 7.63 3.93 -52.29
C MET A 11 7.08 5.35 -52.48
N PRO A 12 5.81 5.52 -52.78
CA PRO A 12 5.19 6.84 -52.96
C PRO A 12 5.05 7.58 -51.62
N GLU A 13 5.36 8.85 -51.64
CA GLU A 13 5.06 9.79 -50.56
C GLU A 13 3.56 9.90 -50.35
N ALA A 14 3.10 9.69 -49.12
CA ALA A 14 1.74 9.97 -48.73
C ALA A 14 1.65 11.44 -48.29
N ASP A 15 0.88 12.21 -49.04
CA ASP A 15 0.49 13.58 -48.69
C ASP A 15 -0.27 13.58 -47.36
N THR A 16 0.32 14.17 -46.33
CA THR A 16 -0.36 14.47 -45.08
C THR A 16 -0.78 15.95 -45.08
N GLU A 17 -2.00 16.22 -45.53
CA GLU A 17 -2.65 17.51 -45.22
C GLU A 17 -3.05 17.52 -43.74
N PRO A 18 -2.82 18.65 -43.02
CA PRO A 18 -3.25 18.75 -41.63
C PRO A 18 -4.76 18.99 -41.55
N ILE A 19 -5.45 18.13 -40.82
CA ILE A 19 -6.88 18.28 -40.51
C ILE A 19 -7.06 19.52 -39.63
N ARG A 20 -7.74 20.55 -40.19
CA ARG A 20 -8.13 21.75 -39.50
C ARG A 20 -9.39 21.49 -38.69
N ILE A 21 -9.30 21.39 -37.36
CA ILE A 21 -10.45 21.29 -36.48
C ILE A 21 -10.91 22.72 -36.15
N GLU A 22 -12.09 23.11 -36.64
CA GLU A 22 -12.76 24.35 -36.24
C GLU A 22 -13.46 24.15 -34.90
N PRO A 23 -13.34 25.11 -33.95
CA PRO A 23 -14.07 25.03 -32.69
C PRO A 23 -15.56 25.39 -32.89
N ARG A 24 -16.45 24.47 -32.49
CA ARG A 24 -17.88 24.75 -32.39
C ARG A 24 -18.15 25.75 -31.27
N GLY A 25 -18.72 26.89 -31.63
CA GLY A 25 -19.13 27.94 -30.73
C GLY A 25 -20.14 27.47 -29.67
N ALA A 26 -19.87 27.82 -28.42
CA ALA A 26 -20.82 27.73 -27.33
C ALA A 26 -21.68 29.00 -27.31
N GLU A 27 -22.98 28.86 -27.46
CA GLU A 27 -23.95 29.96 -27.25
C GLU A 27 -24.09 30.24 -25.73
N PRO A 28 -24.13 31.53 -25.32
CA PRO A 28 -24.38 31.89 -23.94
C PRO A 28 -25.87 31.85 -23.62
N ARG A 29 -26.30 31.02 -22.69
CA ARG A 29 -27.65 31.09 -22.11
C ARG A 29 -27.72 32.21 -21.08
N GLY A 30 -28.71 33.09 -21.28
CA GLY A 30 -28.96 34.32 -20.59
C GLY A 30 -29.14 34.16 -19.07
N ALA A 31 -28.55 35.13 -18.37
CA ALA A 31 -28.76 35.35 -16.94
C ALA A 31 -30.05 36.16 -16.75
N GLU A 32 -31.05 35.57 -16.14
CA GLU A 32 -32.25 36.26 -15.64
C GLU A 32 -31.97 36.83 -14.27
N ARG A 33 -31.88 38.17 -14.20
CA ARG A 33 -31.81 38.94 -12.97
C ARG A 33 -33.18 38.88 -12.27
N ARG A 34 -33.24 38.47 -11.04
CA ARG A 34 -34.35 38.78 -10.13
C ARG A 34 -33.86 39.66 -9.00
N ASP A 35 -34.26 40.93 -9.08
CA ASP A 35 -34.23 41.90 -7.99
C ASP A 35 -35.16 41.45 -6.88
N GLY A 36 -34.70 41.56 -5.65
CA GLY A 36 -35.52 41.36 -4.44
C GLY A 36 -34.82 41.99 -3.24
N THR A 37 -35.22 43.23 -2.98
CA THR A 37 -34.83 44.07 -1.83
C THR A 37 -35.11 43.48 -0.48
N PRO A 38 -34.36 43.85 0.59
CA PRO A 38 -34.51 43.32 1.93
C PRO A 38 -35.54 44.08 2.79
N ARG A 39 -36.27 43.39 3.59
CA ARG A 39 -37.05 43.98 4.70
C ARG A 39 -36.80 43.28 6.01
N GLY A 40 -36.31 44.03 6.99
CA GLY A 40 -36.94 44.20 8.29
C GLY A 40 -36.40 43.27 9.39
N ALA A 41 -35.59 43.86 10.26
CA ALA A 41 -35.25 43.40 11.56
C ALA A 41 -36.48 43.39 12.50
N GLU A 42 -36.65 42.37 13.31
CA GLU A 42 -37.32 42.48 14.61
C GLU A 42 -36.67 41.60 15.64
N THR A 43 -36.18 42.24 16.67
CA THR A 43 -35.67 41.75 17.95
C THR A 43 -36.82 41.38 18.89
N ARG A 44 -36.69 40.26 19.58
CA ARG A 44 -37.24 39.93 20.92
C ARG A 44 -36.73 38.55 21.26
N GLY A 45 -36.19 38.26 22.40
CA GLY A 45 -36.28 38.71 23.75
C GLY A 45 -35.91 37.51 24.61
N ALA A 46 -35.07 37.72 25.57
CA ALA A 46 -34.54 36.72 26.49
C ALA A 46 -35.65 36.07 27.34
N GLU A 47 -35.45 34.80 27.67
CA GLU A 47 -35.86 34.31 29.01
C GLU A 47 -34.98 33.14 29.48
N ARG A 48 -34.38 33.39 30.62
CA ARG A 48 -33.63 32.45 31.46
C ARG A 48 -34.63 31.53 32.18
N ARG A 49 -34.33 30.26 32.30
CA ARG A 49 -34.65 29.53 33.53
C ARG A 49 -33.61 28.46 33.85
N ALA A 50 -33.15 28.59 35.04
CA ALA A 50 -32.25 27.72 35.78
C ALA A 50 -33.01 26.58 36.48
N GLY A 51 -32.27 25.58 36.91
CA GLY A 51 -32.64 24.64 37.95
C GLY A 51 -32.64 23.19 37.45
N SER A 52 -32.08 22.23 38.05
CA SER A 52 -31.38 21.99 39.32
C SER A 52 -31.18 20.47 39.47
N ARG A 53 -30.02 20.13 40.04
CA ARG A 53 -29.86 19.00 40.97
C ARG A 53 -29.62 17.59 40.46
N ARG A 54 -28.38 17.17 40.76
CA ARG A 54 -27.96 15.76 41.01
C ARG A 54 -28.81 15.10 42.14
N PRO A 55 -28.81 13.74 42.20
CA PRO A 55 -27.91 13.19 43.21
C PRO A 55 -27.09 11.95 42.79
N ARG A 56 -26.00 11.82 43.51
CA ARG A 56 -25.12 10.66 43.61
C ARG A 56 -25.82 9.48 44.28
N ARG A 57 -25.55 8.28 43.87
CA ARG A 57 -25.42 7.13 44.77
C ARG A 57 -24.44 6.11 44.15
N GLY A 58 -23.37 5.90 44.86
CA GLY A 58 -22.41 4.83 44.62
C GLY A 58 -22.90 3.50 45.18
N TRP A 59 -22.38 2.43 44.63
CA TRP A 59 -22.28 1.14 45.30
C TRP A 59 -20.95 0.49 44.88
N LEU A 60 -20.11 0.34 45.89
CA LEU A 60 -18.95 -0.51 45.91
C LEU A 60 -19.43 -1.96 46.10
N VAL A 61 -18.96 -2.88 45.29
CA VAL A 61 -18.84 -4.28 45.70
C VAL A 61 -17.46 -4.79 45.21
N ALA A 62 -16.64 -5.07 46.22
CA ALA A 62 -15.38 -5.79 46.07
C ALA A 62 -15.67 -7.29 45.95
N GLY A 63 -15.10 -7.94 44.94
CA GLY A 63 -15.10 -9.39 44.85
C GLY A 63 -13.67 -9.87 44.54
N VAL A 64 -12.99 -10.35 45.57
CA VAL A 64 -11.69 -11.07 45.48
C VAL A 64 -12.01 -12.51 45.09
N ALA A 65 -11.49 -12.93 43.95
CA ALA A 65 -11.42 -14.36 43.61
C ALA A 65 -9.97 -14.79 43.51
N ALA A 66 -9.56 -15.62 44.42
CA ALA A 66 -8.25 -16.26 44.47
C ALA A 66 -8.16 -17.36 43.36
N VAL A 67 -7.12 -17.29 42.55
CA VAL A 67 -6.78 -18.38 41.64
C VAL A 67 -5.68 -19.23 42.26
N THR A 68 -6.06 -20.46 42.58
CA THR A 68 -5.16 -21.52 43.05
C THR A 68 -4.34 -22.07 41.88
N VAL A 69 -3.01 -21.98 42.00
CA VAL A 69 -2.03 -22.63 41.15
C VAL A 69 -1.94 -24.09 41.57
N VAL A 70 -2.25 -25.00 40.68
CA VAL A 70 -1.92 -26.45 40.83
C VAL A 70 -0.72 -26.75 39.95
N ALA A 71 0.42 -26.90 40.61
CA ALA A 71 1.60 -27.48 39.99
C ALA A 71 1.51 -29.01 40.10
N THR A 72 1.56 -29.70 38.98
CA THR A 72 1.83 -31.15 38.95
C THR A 72 3.15 -31.39 38.24
N ALA A 73 4.05 -31.96 39.00
CA ALA A 73 5.39 -32.38 38.62
C ALA A 73 5.43 -33.86 38.21
N LEU A 74 6.32 -34.12 37.25
CA LEU A 74 7.15 -35.33 37.09
C LEU A 74 6.51 -36.71 36.79
N GLY A 75 6.90 -37.20 35.62
CA GLY A 75 6.99 -38.64 35.33
C GLY A 75 8.07 -38.87 34.29
N VAL A 76 9.28 -39.15 34.75
CA VAL A 76 10.37 -39.69 33.92
C VAL A 76 10.16 -41.21 33.90
N ALA A 77 9.96 -41.80 32.73
CA ALA A 77 10.10 -43.22 32.51
C ALA A 77 11.12 -43.45 31.38
N ALA A 78 12.28 -43.92 31.75
CA ALA A 78 13.26 -44.50 30.86
C ALA A 78 12.84 -45.95 30.55
N CYS A 79 12.76 -46.30 29.26
CA CYS A 79 12.86 -47.70 28.82
C CYS A 79 13.81 -47.77 27.64
N SER A 80 14.82 -48.59 27.81
CA SER A 80 15.85 -48.96 26.86
C SER A 80 15.37 -49.99 25.85
N GLY A 81 15.87 -49.86 24.61
CA GLY A 81 16.20 -51.00 23.75
C GLY A 81 15.09 -51.46 22.82
N ASP A 82 15.24 -51.28 21.53
CA ASP A 82 15.64 -52.37 20.63
C ASP A 82 15.88 -51.84 19.21
N SER A 83 16.83 -52.47 18.53
CA SER A 83 17.30 -52.12 17.18
C SER A 83 16.34 -52.70 16.14
N GLY A 84 15.98 -51.89 15.09
CA GLY A 84 15.24 -52.45 13.96
C GLY A 84 14.92 -51.38 12.89
N ASP A 85 15.73 -51.43 11.86
CA ASP A 85 15.41 -51.24 10.45
C ASP A 85 14.91 -49.88 9.91
N GLY A 86 15.59 -49.45 8.82
CA GLY A 86 15.43 -48.18 8.17
C GLY A 86 14.08 -47.97 7.48
N GLY A 87 13.38 -46.98 8.00
CA GLY A 87 12.29 -46.29 7.34
C GLY A 87 12.56 -44.81 7.43
N SER A 88 12.75 -44.14 6.28
CA SER A 88 12.81 -42.69 6.21
C SER A 88 11.45 -42.12 6.61
N GLU A 89 11.27 -41.94 7.91
CA GLU A 89 10.11 -41.21 8.41
C GLU A 89 10.37 -39.71 8.14
N GLY A 90 9.61 -39.18 7.18
CA GLY A 90 9.48 -37.74 7.00
C GLY A 90 9.07 -37.11 8.34
N GLY A 91 9.94 -36.30 8.93
CA GLY A 91 9.60 -35.53 10.12
C GLY A 91 8.30 -34.73 9.87
N PRO A 92 7.58 -34.41 10.95
CA PRO A 92 6.38 -33.57 10.79
C PRO A 92 6.73 -32.33 9.98
N PRO A 93 5.83 -31.88 9.06
CA PRO A 93 6.08 -30.70 8.25
C PRO A 93 6.46 -29.56 9.20
N VAL A 94 7.65 -29.00 9.00
CA VAL A 94 8.10 -27.83 9.74
C VAL A 94 7.08 -26.75 9.44
N ALA A 95 6.33 -26.32 10.44
CA ALA A 95 5.42 -25.19 10.30
C ALA A 95 6.24 -24.03 9.72
N PRO A 96 5.74 -23.34 8.67
CA PRO A 96 6.47 -22.22 8.10
C PRO A 96 6.84 -21.25 9.24
N ALA A 97 8.10 -20.82 9.26
CA ALA A 97 8.58 -19.89 10.28
C ALA A 97 7.62 -18.70 10.29
N ALA A 98 7.02 -18.44 11.46
CA ALA A 98 6.04 -17.37 11.58
C ALA A 98 6.68 -16.07 11.05
N SER A 99 6.03 -15.42 10.07
CA SER A 99 6.51 -14.16 9.47
C SER A 99 6.94 -13.18 10.56
N GLU A 100 8.04 -12.46 10.36
CA GLU A 100 8.44 -11.38 11.29
C GLU A 100 7.47 -10.18 11.21
N PHE A 101 6.72 -10.08 10.11
CA PHE A 101 5.76 -9.00 9.90
C PHE A 101 4.42 -9.29 10.58
N TRP A 102 3.73 -8.23 10.96
CA TRP A 102 2.44 -8.31 11.64
C TRP A 102 1.30 -8.56 10.65
N VAL A 103 0.44 -9.51 10.99
CA VAL A 103 -0.81 -9.79 10.26
C VAL A 103 -1.95 -9.09 10.99
N ASP A 104 -2.73 -8.27 10.28
CA ASP A 104 -3.92 -7.64 10.84
C ASP A 104 -5.07 -8.65 10.96
N PRO A 105 -5.49 -9.02 12.18
CA PRO A 105 -6.62 -9.92 12.37
C PRO A 105 -7.96 -9.30 11.98
N GLY A 106 -8.00 -7.98 11.83
CA GLY A 106 -9.18 -7.20 11.42
C GLY A 106 -9.14 -6.75 9.96
N SER A 107 -8.27 -7.31 9.11
CA SER A 107 -8.18 -6.96 7.69
C SER A 107 -9.50 -7.11 6.94
N ALA A 108 -9.65 -6.45 5.79
CA ALA A 108 -10.86 -6.58 4.98
C ALA A 108 -11.11 -8.03 4.55
N ALA A 109 -10.04 -8.75 4.19
CA ALA A 109 -10.12 -10.17 3.88
C ALA A 109 -10.59 -11.03 5.07
N ALA A 110 -10.10 -10.75 6.29
CA ALA A 110 -10.54 -11.48 7.50
C ALA A 110 -12.02 -11.27 7.79
N ARG A 111 -12.50 -10.03 7.72
CA ARG A 111 -13.93 -9.71 7.90
C ARG A 111 -14.80 -10.37 6.83
N GLN A 112 -14.34 -10.42 5.58
CA GLN A 112 -15.07 -11.08 4.49
C GLN A 112 -15.16 -12.59 4.67
N ILE A 113 -14.13 -13.23 5.22
CA ILE A 113 -14.15 -14.66 5.57
C ILE A 113 -15.27 -14.95 6.58
N GLU A 114 -15.37 -14.16 7.64
CA GLU A 114 -16.41 -14.33 8.65
C GLU A 114 -17.81 -14.15 8.07
N GLN A 115 -18.00 -13.15 7.23
CA GLN A 115 -19.25 -12.93 6.52
C GLN A 115 -19.60 -14.15 5.65
N TRP A 116 -18.70 -14.61 4.79
CA TRP A 116 -18.96 -15.75 3.90
C TRP A 116 -19.22 -17.06 4.65
N ARG A 117 -18.54 -17.27 5.77
CA ARG A 117 -18.84 -18.42 6.65
C ARG A 117 -20.25 -18.35 7.21
N SER A 118 -20.72 -17.17 7.62
CA SER A 118 -22.08 -16.98 8.11
C SER A 118 -23.15 -17.20 7.04
N GLU A 119 -22.79 -16.97 5.76
CA GLU A 119 -23.62 -17.21 4.58
C GLU A 119 -23.54 -18.66 4.07
N GLY A 120 -22.71 -19.53 4.66
CA GLY A 120 -22.48 -20.90 4.22
C GLY A 120 -21.53 -21.04 3.01
N ARG A 121 -20.84 -19.99 2.62
CA ARG A 121 -19.88 -19.93 1.52
C ARG A 121 -18.49 -20.38 1.99
N THR A 122 -18.39 -21.61 2.44
CA THR A 122 -17.19 -22.13 3.13
C THR A 122 -15.98 -22.26 2.21
N ASP A 123 -16.17 -22.60 0.92
CA ASP A 123 -15.09 -22.79 -0.03
C ASP A 123 -14.45 -21.45 -0.42
N GLU A 124 -15.28 -20.41 -0.61
CA GLU A 124 -14.80 -19.06 -0.87
C GLU A 124 -14.05 -18.48 0.35
N ALA A 125 -14.61 -18.69 1.54
CA ALA A 125 -13.97 -18.29 2.78
C ALA A 125 -12.61 -18.96 2.95
N ALA A 126 -12.51 -20.28 2.67
CA ALA A 126 -11.25 -21.01 2.73
C ALA A 126 -10.22 -20.51 1.71
N ALA A 127 -10.66 -20.20 0.49
CA ALA A 127 -9.76 -19.63 -0.52
C ALA A 127 -9.18 -18.27 -0.08
N LEU A 128 -10.01 -17.41 0.55
CA LEU A 128 -9.60 -16.08 0.98
C LEU A 128 -8.62 -16.10 2.17
N GLU A 129 -8.52 -17.22 2.91
CA GLU A 129 -7.52 -17.40 3.97
C GLU A 129 -6.08 -17.26 3.45
N LYS A 130 -5.83 -17.52 2.16
CA LYS A 130 -4.52 -17.28 1.53
C LYS A 130 -4.10 -15.81 1.63
N ILE A 131 -5.06 -14.88 1.70
CA ILE A 131 -4.81 -13.44 1.86
C ILE A 131 -4.82 -13.07 3.35
N ALA A 132 -5.89 -13.41 4.08
CA ALA A 132 -6.08 -12.97 5.45
C ALA A 132 -5.00 -13.43 6.45
N ARG A 133 -4.25 -14.49 6.11
CA ARG A 133 -3.15 -15.01 6.94
C ARG A 133 -1.80 -14.36 6.63
N GLN A 134 -1.72 -13.49 5.63
CA GLN A 134 -0.47 -12.83 5.28
C GLN A 134 -0.39 -11.43 5.87
N PRO A 135 0.83 -10.97 6.21
CA PRO A 135 1.04 -9.58 6.57
C PRO A 135 0.88 -8.71 5.33
N VAL A 136 -0.01 -7.73 5.42
CA VAL A 136 -0.27 -6.73 4.38
C VAL A 136 0.05 -5.36 4.95
N ALA A 137 0.58 -4.44 4.15
CA ALA A 137 0.83 -3.09 4.59
C ALA A 137 -0.49 -2.37 4.91
N ILE A 138 -0.49 -1.66 6.03
CA ILE A 138 -1.61 -0.80 6.40
C ILE A 138 -1.40 0.58 5.79
N TRP A 139 -2.43 1.12 5.15
CA TRP A 139 -2.45 2.45 4.54
C TRP A 139 -3.30 3.39 5.40
N PRO A 140 -2.72 4.10 6.38
CA PRO A 140 -3.47 5.05 7.18
C PRO A 140 -4.01 6.17 6.30
N THR A 141 -5.33 6.33 6.30
CA THR A 141 -6.05 7.29 5.45
C THR A 141 -6.63 8.46 6.23
N GLY A 142 -6.46 8.47 7.55
CA GLY A 142 -6.99 9.50 8.42
C GLY A 142 -6.44 10.89 8.05
N GLU A 143 -7.30 11.92 8.18
CA GLU A 143 -6.84 13.30 8.20
C GLU A 143 -5.82 13.52 9.33
N THR A 144 -5.11 14.64 9.33
CA THR A 144 -4.08 14.97 10.32
C THR A 144 -4.53 14.72 11.77
N GLY A 145 -5.81 14.97 12.07
CA GLY A 145 -6.38 14.72 13.40
C GLY A 145 -6.63 13.25 13.75
N GLY A 146 -6.63 12.33 12.80
CA GLY A 146 -6.94 10.90 12.96
C GLY A 146 -5.74 9.98 12.78
N VAL A 147 -4.78 10.34 11.92
CA VAL A 147 -3.68 9.48 11.50
C VAL A 147 -2.78 9.04 12.68
N GLU A 148 -2.54 9.90 13.65
CA GLU A 148 -1.75 9.56 14.85
C GLU A 148 -2.36 8.39 15.61
N GLY A 149 -3.68 8.44 15.86
CA GLY A 149 -4.41 7.39 16.57
C GLY A 149 -4.48 6.09 15.77
N GLU A 150 -4.66 6.17 14.47
CA GLU A 150 -4.70 5.02 13.57
C GLU A 150 -3.35 4.29 13.55
N VAL A 151 -2.26 5.01 13.32
CA VAL A 151 -0.90 4.45 13.33
C VAL A 151 -0.55 3.88 14.72
N ALA A 152 -0.87 4.60 15.80
CA ALA A 152 -0.60 4.14 17.17
C ALA A 152 -1.36 2.84 17.47
N GLY A 153 -2.59 2.70 16.99
CA GLY A 153 -3.40 1.48 17.13
C GLY A 153 -2.73 0.28 16.46
N VAL A 154 -2.31 0.42 15.21
CA VAL A 154 -1.60 -0.62 14.44
C VAL A 154 -0.29 -1.01 15.13
N VAL A 155 0.55 -0.03 15.44
CA VAL A 155 1.87 -0.25 16.05
C VAL A 155 1.75 -0.91 17.43
N SER A 156 0.73 -0.53 18.22
CA SER A 156 0.48 -1.15 19.54
C SER A 156 0.11 -2.62 19.41
N GLN A 157 -0.75 -2.99 18.46
CA GLN A 157 -1.15 -4.37 18.21
C GLN A 157 0.02 -5.21 17.69
N ALA A 158 0.78 -4.68 16.73
CA ALA A 158 1.96 -5.35 16.18
C ALA A 158 3.01 -5.60 17.27
N ARG A 159 3.27 -4.61 18.12
CA ARG A 159 4.19 -4.74 19.27
C ARG A 159 3.71 -5.77 20.28
N ALA A 160 2.41 -5.79 20.58
CA ALA A 160 1.83 -6.79 21.48
C ALA A 160 1.98 -8.22 20.93
N ALA A 161 1.94 -8.37 19.59
CA ALA A 161 2.19 -9.63 18.90
C ALA A 161 3.69 -9.96 18.75
N GLY A 162 4.62 -9.07 19.14
CA GLY A 162 6.06 -9.24 18.91
C GLY A 162 6.45 -9.23 17.43
N ARG A 163 5.74 -8.47 16.60
CA ARG A 163 5.88 -8.42 15.15
C ARG A 163 6.15 -6.99 14.66
N THR A 164 6.72 -6.88 13.46
CA THR A 164 7.00 -5.60 12.81
C THR A 164 5.83 -5.22 11.90
N PRO A 165 5.15 -4.08 12.10
CA PRO A 165 4.13 -3.61 11.19
C PRO A 165 4.76 -3.10 9.89
N VAL A 166 4.04 -3.26 8.78
CA VAL A 166 4.32 -2.61 7.50
C VAL A 166 3.28 -1.50 7.31
N LEU A 167 3.73 -0.30 7.09
CA LEU A 167 2.90 0.90 6.94
C LEU A 167 3.17 1.54 5.59
N THR A 168 2.18 2.21 5.02
CA THR A 168 2.36 3.04 3.82
C THR A 168 1.98 4.48 4.17
N ALA A 169 2.91 5.41 4.04
CA ALA A 169 2.63 6.84 4.11
C ALA A 169 2.24 7.31 2.71
N TYR A 170 0.98 7.75 2.52
CA TYR A 170 0.42 8.08 1.20
C TYR A 170 -0.49 9.30 1.29
N ASN A 171 0.09 10.48 1.44
CA ASN A 171 -0.66 11.74 1.58
C ASN A 171 0.03 12.97 0.98
N ILE A 172 0.98 12.78 0.06
CA ILE A 172 1.69 13.89 -0.58
C ILE A 172 0.72 14.80 -1.36
N PRO A 173 0.91 16.13 -1.41
CA PRO A 173 0.06 17.01 -2.20
C PRO A 173 0.00 16.60 -3.67
N ASN A 174 -1.16 16.76 -4.29
CA ASN A 174 -1.43 16.36 -5.69
C ASN A 174 -1.10 14.88 -5.95
N ARG A 175 -1.47 14.03 -5.00
CA ARG A 175 -1.29 12.59 -5.05
C ARG A 175 -1.94 12.01 -6.31
N ASP A 176 -1.30 10.98 -6.88
CA ASP A 176 -1.74 10.23 -8.05
C ASP A 176 -2.00 11.11 -9.30
N CYS A 177 -1.34 12.27 -9.40
CA CYS A 177 -1.57 13.19 -10.51
C CYS A 177 -3.05 13.53 -10.78
N GLY A 178 -3.88 13.45 -9.74
CA GLY A 178 -5.33 13.68 -9.87
C GLY A 178 -6.12 12.54 -10.50
N GLN A 179 -5.55 11.33 -10.60
CA GLN A 179 -6.20 10.15 -11.16
C GLN A 179 -7.09 9.42 -10.13
N TYR A 180 -7.17 8.09 -10.18
CA TYR A 180 -8.10 7.27 -9.37
C TYR A 180 -7.88 7.39 -7.86
N SER A 181 -6.64 7.56 -7.42
CA SER A 181 -6.27 7.76 -6.01
C SER A 181 -5.95 9.21 -5.68
N SER A 182 -6.56 10.14 -6.41
CA SER A 182 -6.34 11.59 -6.24
C SER A 182 -6.60 12.07 -4.80
N GLY A 183 -5.98 13.19 -4.44
CA GLY A 183 -6.10 13.79 -3.11
C GLY A 183 -4.74 14.14 -2.53
N GLY A 184 -4.52 13.72 -1.29
CA GLY A 184 -3.36 14.10 -0.51
C GLY A 184 -3.60 15.36 0.33
N ALA A 185 -2.58 15.81 1.03
CA ALA A 185 -2.61 17.05 1.80
C ALA A 185 -2.84 18.27 0.89
N GLY A 186 -3.49 19.28 1.40
CA GLY A 186 -3.83 20.48 0.63
C GLY A 186 -2.61 21.29 0.17
N ASP A 187 -1.51 21.22 0.91
CA ASP A 187 -0.23 21.84 0.62
C ASP A 187 0.91 21.14 1.38
N GLU A 188 2.14 21.57 1.17
CA GLU A 188 3.32 21.02 1.86
C GLU A 188 3.28 21.22 3.38
N GLY A 189 2.71 22.32 3.89
CA GLY A 189 2.57 22.59 5.31
C GLY A 189 1.65 21.55 5.96
N ALA A 190 0.47 21.33 5.37
CA ALA A 190 -0.48 20.32 5.79
C ALA A 190 0.12 18.90 5.71
N TYR A 191 0.94 18.62 4.69
CA TYR A 191 1.65 17.35 4.59
C TYR A 191 2.66 17.15 5.72
N ARG A 192 3.47 18.16 6.05
CA ARG A 192 4.42 18.10 7.17
C ARG A 192 3.72 17.90 8.52
N GLU A 193 2.56 18.52 8.71
CA GLU A 193 1.74 18.31 9.91
C GLU A 193 1.19 16.89 10.00
N TRP A 194 0.65 16.37 8.90
CA TRP A 194 0.16 15.01 8.81
C TRP A 194 1.28 13.99 9.05
N LEU A 195 2.43 14.17 8.39
CA LEU A 195 3.60 13.30 8.55
C LEU A 195 4.14 13.30 9.99
N SER A 196 4.13 14.46 10.64
CA SER A 196 4.50 14.58 12.05
C SER A 196 3.53 13.83 12.96
N ALA A 197 2.23 13.86 12.67
CA ALA A 197 1.22 13.08 13.38
C ALA A 197 1.41 11.57 13.15
N PHE A 198 1.65 11.15 11.90
CA PHE A 198 2.00 9.76 11.57
C PHE A 198 3.23 9.28 12.37
N ALA A 199 4.31 10.07 12.37
CA ALA A 199 5.54 9.77 13.11
C ALA A 199 5.32 9.67 14.64
N ARG A 200 4.46 10.54 15.21
CA ARG A 200 4.08 10.43 16.62
C ARG A 200 3.32 9.14 16.90
N GLY A 201 2.42 8.73 15.99
CA GLY A 201 1.73 7.45 16.08
C GLY A 201 2.66 6.24 16.08
N MET A 202 3.79 6.29 15.35
CA MET A 202 4.81 5.25 15.39
C MET A 202 5.51 5.14 16.75
N GLY A 203 5.63 6.24 17.50
CA GLY A 203 6.11 6.25 18.87
C GLY A 203 7.50 5.65 19.10
N GLY A 204 8.40 5.72 18.12
CA GLY A 204 9.73 5.11 18.15
C GLY A 204 9.74 3.59 17.92
N THR A 205 8.62 2.98 17.60
CA THR A 205 8.53 1.53 17.36
C THR A 205 9.07 1.20 15.96
N ARG A 206 9.95 0.20 15.87
CA ARG A 206 10.44 -0.29 14.58
C ARG A 206 9.26 -0.69 13.67
N SER A 207 9.18 -0.06 12.52
CA SER A 207 8.14 -0.29 11.51
C SER A 207 8.78 -0.22 10.13
N VAL A 208 8.35 -1.06 9.20
CA VAL A 208 8.68 -0.86 7.79
C VAL A 208 7.72 0.21 7.25
N VAL A 209 8.24 1.21 6.53
CA VAL A 209 7.42 2.27 5.95
C VAL A 209 7.69 2.40 4.46
N ILE A 210 6.66 2.19 3.64
CA ILE A 210 6.69 2.51 2.23
C ILE A 210 6.27 3.97 2.09
N LEU A 211 7.14 4.77 1.49
CA LEU A 211 6.96 6.22 1.41
C LEU A 211 6.43 6.63 0.05
N GLU A 212 5.25 7.20 0.07
CA GLU A 212 4.56 7.91 -1.00
C GLU A 212 4.60 7.18 -2.34
N PRO A 213 3.86 6.04 -2.46
CA PRO A 213 3.68 5.35 -3.73
C PRO A 213 3.40 6.31 -4.88
N ASP A 214 4.07 6.08 -6.01
CA ASP A 214 4.02 6.84 -7.27
C ASP A 214 4.60 8.26 -7.23
N ALA A 215 4.81 8.88 -6.06
CA ALA A 215 5.16 10.29 -5.96
C ALA A 215 6.45 10.67 -6.72
N LEU A 216 7.54 9.93 -6.51
CA LEU A 216 8.79 10.19 -7.23
C LEU A 216 8.71 9.77 -8.70
N PRO A 217 8.20 8.59 -9.06
CA PRO A 217 7.98 8.21 -10.46
C PRO A 217 7.18 9.26 -11.25
N GLN A 218 6.09 9.75 -10.70
CA GLN A 218 5.24 10.77 -11.34
C GLN A 218 5.98 12.10 -11.53
N THR A 219 6.80 12.52 -10.57
CA THR A 219 7.66 13.72 -10.70
C THR A 219 8.65 13.55 -11.85
N LEU A 220 9.23 12.38 -11.98
CA LEU A 220 10.24 12.10 -13.01
C LEU A 220 9.63 11.93 -14.41
N THR A 221 8.39 11.49 -14.52
CA THR A 221 7.72 11.26 -15.82
C THR A 221 6.81 12.39 -16.25
N ASN A 222 6.71 13.46 -15.45
CA ASN A 222 5.82 14.61 -15.59
C ASN A 222 4.34 14.19 -15.66
N CYS A 223 3.62 14.41 -14.58
CA CYS A 223 2.17 14.23 -14.57
C CYS A 223 1.54 14.98 -15.74
N GLU A 224 0.97 14.27 -16.71
CA GLU A 224 0.34 14.91 -17.86
C GLU A 224 -0.70 15.96 -17.38
N GLY A 225 -0.44 17.25 -17.68
CA GLY A 225 -1.35 18.35 -17.39
C GLY A 225 -1.33 18.95 -15.99
N GLN A 226 -0.47 18.47 -15.07
CA GLN A 226 -0.44 18.94 -13.67
C GLN A 226 0.71 19.93 -13.37
N GLY A 227 1.56 20.28 -14.34
CA GLY A 227 2.71 21.15 -14.15
C GLY A 227 3.90 20.49 -13.44
N GLU A 228 5.00 21.22 -13.29
CA GLU A 228 6.17 20.77 -12.55
C GLU A 228 5.82 20.67 -11.06
N GLN A 229 6.20 19.57 -10.45
CA GLN A 229 6.03 19.36 -9.00
C GLN A 229 7.33 19.73 -8.30
N GLU A 230 7.67 21.03 -8.40
CA GLU A 230 8.86 21.58 -7.73
C GLU A 230 8.87 21.25 -6.24
N GLY A 231 10.04 20.93 -5.70
CA GLY A 231 10.22 20.67 -4.27
C GLY A 231 9.75 19.30 -3.78
N ARG A 232 9.20 18.43 -4.66
CA ARG A 232 8.69 17.12 -4.22
C ARG A 232 9.78 16.20 -3.74
N GLU A 233 10.95 16.19 -4.38
CA GLU A 233 12.09 15.38 -3.93
C GLU A 233 12.61 15.84 -2.55
N GLU A 234 12.65 17.14 -2.30
CA GLU A 234 13.03 17.72 -1.00
C GLU A 234 12.01 17.37 0.08
N LEU A 235 10.73 17.39 -0.25
CA LEU A 235 9.64 17.02 0.65
C LEU A 235 9.71 15.53 1.02
N LEU A 236 10.03 14.66 0.05
CA LEU A 236 10.30 13.24 0.31
C LEU A 236 11.53 13.03 1.21
N ALA A 237 12.61 13.80 1.01
CA ALA A 237 13.79 13.74 1.86
C ALA A 237 13.50 14.19 3.30
N GLU A 238 12.64 15.19 3.50
CA GLU A 238 12.14 15.57 4.83
C GLU A 238 11.33 14.44 5.47
N ALA A 239 10.47 13.79 4.68
CA ALA A 239 9.66 12.67 5.12
C ALA A 239 10.52 11.47 5.58
N VAL A 240 11.54 11.12 4.80
CA VAL A 240 12.51 10.08 5.18
C VAL A 240 13.11 10.36 6.55
N ARG A 241 13.62 11.58 6.78
CA ARG A 241 14.25 11.94 8.06
C ARG A 241 13.25 11.88 9.22
N THR A 242 12.02 12.37 9.01
CA THR A 242 10.97 12.39 10.01
C THR A 242 10.58 10.97 10.44
N LEU A 243 10.29 10.11 9.46
CA LEU A 243 9.86 8.72 9.73
C LEU A 243 10.98 7.86 10.28
N LYS A 244 12.23 8.02 9.78
CA LYS A 244 13.43 7.37 10.35
C LYS A 244 13.63 7.74 11.80
N GLY A 245 13.48 9.03 12.15
CA GLY A 245 13.55 9.52 13.53
C GLY A 245 12.50 8.92 14.46
N ALA A 246 11.38 8.46 13.90
CA ALA A 246 10.30 7.78 14.61
C ALA A 246 10.41 6.23 14.62
N GLY A 247 11.55 5.66 14.21
CA GLY A 247 11.79 4.21 14.19
C GLY A 247 11.45 3.53 12.85
N GLY A 248 11.20 4.30 11.78
CA GLY A 248 10.88 3.78 10.46
C GLY A 248 12.10 3.21 9.74
N GLU A 249 11.94 2.01 9.20
CA GLU A 249 12.75 1.43 8.14
C GLU A 249 12.10 1.86 6.81
N VAL A 250 12.52 3.05 6.30
CA VAL A 250 11.81 3.77 5.23
C VAL A 250 12.31 3.35 3.86
N TYR A 251 11.39 3.02 2.96
CA TYR A 251 11.65 2.71 1.56
C TYR A 251 10.85 3.69 0.67
N ILE A 252 11.57 4.52 -0.11
CA ILE A 252 10.96 5.50 -1.02
C ILE A 252 10.41 4.75 -2.23
N ASP A 253 9.15 4.97 -2.61
CA ASP A 253 8.64 4.34 -3.83
C ASP A 253 9.38 4.84 -5.07
N ALA A 254 9.80 3.89 -5.89
CA ALA A 254 10.58 4.10 -7.10
C ALA A 254 9.89 3.54 -8.37
N GLY A 255 8.60 3.18 -8.23
CA GLY A 255 7.77 2.68 -9.31
C GLY A 255 8.16 1.28 -9.78
N ASN A 256 8.32 1.11 -11.08
CA ASN A 256 8.59 -0.17 -11.70
C ASN A 256 9.27 0.01 -13.08
N PRO A 257 9.78 -1.08 -13.71
CA PRO A 257 10.46 -1.02 -15.01
C PRO A 257 9.66 -0.38 -16.15
N GLY A 258 8.33 -0.44 -16.08
CA GLY A 258 7.43 0.15 -17.09
C GLY A 258 7.11 1.63 -16.81
N PHE A 259 7.30 2.07 -15.58
CA PHE A 259 6.95 3.44 -15.17
C PHE A 259 8.14 4.41 -15.39
N VAL A 260 9.31 4.09 -14.85
CA VAL A 260 10.53 4.90 -15.06
C VAL A 260 11.59 4.08 -15.76
N THR A 261 11.71 4.24 -17.08
CA THR A 261 12.65 3.47 -17.90
C THR A 261 14.09 3.98 -17.84
N ASP A 262 14.29 5.27 -17.55
CA ASP A 262 15.59 5.91 -17.37
C ASP A 262 16.12 5.71 -15.95
N ILE A 263 16.96 4.71 -15.77
CA ILE A 263 17.56 4.37 -14.47
C ILE A 263 18.46 5.48 -13.93
N GLY A 264 19.18 6.20 -14.78
CA GLY A 264 20.02 7.32 -14.37
C GLY A 264 19.17 8.44 -13.75
N LYS A 265 18.09 8.81 -14.45
CA LYS A 265 17.12 9.80 -13.96
C LYS A 265 16.48 9.37 -12.64
N LEU A 266 16.10 8.09 -12.52
CA LEU A 266 15.53 7.57 -11.28
C LEU A 266 16.55 7.61 -10.13
N ALA A 267 17.78 7.18 -10.36
CA ALA A 267 18.81 7.22 -9.34
C ALA A 267 19.12 8.65 -8.86
N ASP A 268 19.13 9.64 -9.77
CA ASP A 268 19.29 11.04 -9.42
C ASP A 268 18.10 11.58 -8.60
N GLY A 269 16.87 11.23 -8.98
CA GLY A 269 15.67 11.55 -8.21
C GLY A 269 15.70 10.94 -6.80
N LEU A 270 16.06 9.65 -6.68
CA LEU A 270 16.19 8.96 -5.39
C LEU A 270 17.27 9.60 -4.49
N ARG A 271 18.39 10.07 -5.07
CA ARG A 271 19.42 10.80 -4.30
C ARG A 271 18.85 12.11 -3.73
N LYS A 272 18.12 12.87 -4.53
CA LYS A 272 17.46 14.11 -4.09
C LYS A 272 16.39 13.82 -3.04
N ALA A 273 15.62 12.75 -3.22
CA ALA A 273 14.61 12.28 -2.26
C ALA A 273 15.21 11.66 -0.98
N GLY A 274 16.54 11.67 -0.82
CA GLY A 274 17.19 11.29 0.42
C GLY A 274 17.35 9.79 0.62
N VAL A 275 17.50 8.98 -0.44
CA VAL A 275 17.67 7.52 -0.36
C VAL A 275 18.87 7.10 0.51
N SER A 276 19.89 7.94 0.63
CA SER A 276 21.05 7.70 1.51
C SER A 276 20.71 7.72 3.01
N ASP A 277 19.63 8.39 3.38
CA ASP A 277 19.10 8.40 4.74
C ASP A 277 18.03 7.34 4.96
N ALA A 278 17.41 6.86 3.90
CA ALA A 278 16.40 5.79 3.92
C ALA A 278 17.05 4.40 4.13
N ALA A 279 16.24 3.38 4.33
CA ALA A 279 16.66 1.98 4.28
C ALA A 279 16.87 1.51 2.84
N GLY A 280 16.29 2.23 1.89
CA GLY A 280 16.38 1.97 0.48
C GLY A 280 15.17 2.50 -0.30
N PHE A 281 14.75 1.74 -1.32
CA PHE A 281 13.62 2.09 -2.16
C PHE A 281 12.65 0.91 -2.34
N ALA A 282 11.40 1.18 -2.73
CA ALA A 282 10.37 0.18 -3.00
C ALA A 282 10.09 0.10 -4.49
N LEU A 283 9.79 -1.08 -4.97
CA LEU A 283 9.46 -1.35 -6.37
C LEU A 283 8.15 -2.13 -6.50
N ASN A 284 7.49 -1.95 -7.64
CA ASN A 284 6.30 -2.70 -8.04
C ASN A 284 5.08 -2.47 -7.13
N VAL A 285 5.06 -1.38 -6.34
CA VAL A 285 3.94 -1.08 -5.45
C VAL A 285 2.65 -1.01 -6.26
N ALA A 286 1.64 -1.75 -5.81
CA ALA A 286 0.34 -1.86 -6.47
C ALA A 286 0.37 -2.31 -7.95
N ASN A 287 1.44 -2.97 -8.40
CA ASN A 287 1.60 -3.43 -9.78
C ASN A 287 1.71 -4.96 -9.87
N PHE A 288 1.90 -5.49 -11.08
CA PHE A 288 1.79 -6.91 -11.41
C PHE A 288 3.02 -7.47 -12.12
N MET A 289 4.13 -6.72 -12.18
CA MET A 289 5.32 -7.16 -12.91
C MET A 289 5.98 -8.34 -12.20
N GLU A 290 6.48 -9.29 -13.00
CA GLU A 290 7.14 -10.50 -12.50
C GLU A 290 8.34 -10.15 -11.62
N THR A 291 8.52 -10.91 -10.55
CA THR A 291 9.57 -10.64 -9.54
C THR A 291 10.95 -10.58 -10.17
N GLU A 292 11.31 -11.51 -11.06
CA GLU A 292 12.61 -11.56 -11.73
C GLU A 292 12.86 -10.32 -12.60
N GLN A 293 11.83 -9.79 -13.25
CA GLN A 293 11.92 -8.58 -14.05
C GLN A 293 12.15 -7.36 -13.15
N VAL A 294 11.45 -7.29 -12.02
CA VAL A 294 11.59 -6.21 -11.03
C VAL A 294 12.96 -6.28 -10.37
N GLU A 295 13.45 -7.48 -10.01
CA GLU A 295 14.80 -7.66 -9.45
C GLU A 295 15.90 -7.22 -10.44
N ALA A 296 15.81 -7.63 -11.69
CA ALA A 296 16.80 -7.21 -12.71
C ALA A 296 16.83 -5.68 -12.86
N TYR A 297 15.70 -5.02 -12.76
CA TYR A 297 15.62 -3.56 -12.77
C TYR A 297 16.16 -2.96 -11.46
N GLY A 298 15.71 -3.46 -10.32
CA GLY A 298 16.12 -3.00 -8.99
C GLY A 298 17.62 -3.10 -8.75
N ASN A 299 18.25 -4.17 -9.21
CA ASN A 299 19.70 -4.35 -9.14
C ASN A 299 20.44 -3.26 -9.92
N ARG A 300 19.96 -2.89 -11.13
CA ARG A 300 20.56 -1.79 -11.92
C ARG A 300 20.39 -0.43 -11.23
N VAL A 301 19.27 -0.17 -10.57
CA VAL A 301 19.05 1.05 -9.78
C VAL A 301 19.96 1.03 -8.54
N SER A 302 20.03 -0.10 -7.83
CA SER A 302 20.89 -0.30 -6.66
C SER A 302 22.37 -0.05 -7.00
N ASP A 303 22.87 -0.56 -8.12
CA ASP A 303 24.23 -0.34 -8.61
C ASP A 303 24.54 1.16 -8.79
N GLN A 304 23.60 1.92 -9.37
CA GLN A 304 23.72 3.37 -9.52
C GLN A 304 23.75 4.10 -8.17
N LEU A 305 23.15 3.51 -7.15
CA LEU A 305 23.04 4.07 -5.79
C LEU A 305 24.09 3.52 -4.81
N GLY A 306 25.13 2.83 -5.33
CA GLY A 306 26.21 2.30 -4.50
C GLY A 306 25.80 1.13 -3.61
N GLY A 307 24.81 0.34 -4.05
CA GLY A 307 24.34 -0.85 -3.36
C GLY A 307 23.16 -0.60 -2.40
N ALA A 308 22.39 0.47 -2.60
CA ALA A 308 21.16 0.71 -1.82
C ALA A 308 20.20 -0.48 -1.96
N ARG A 309 19.69 -0.97 -0.82
CA ARG A 309 18.75 -2.11 -0.81
C ARG A 309 17.36 -1.67 -1.25
N TYR A 310 16.54 -2.65 -1.63
CA TYR A 310 15.15 -2.37 -2.01
C TYR A 310 14.20 -3.48 -1.56
N VAL A 311 12.91 -3.15 -1.54
CA VAL A 311 11.81 -4.10 -1.33
C VAL A 311 10.97 -4.20 -2.58
N ILE A 312 10.29 -5.33 -2.75
CA ILE A 312 9.39 -5.56 -3.89
C ILE A 312 8.00 -5.86 -3.38
N ASP A 313 6.98 -5.17 -3.91
CA ASP A 313 5.59 -5.58 -3.73
C ASP A 313 5.29 -6.79 -4.61
N THR A 314 5.03 -7.93 -3.94
CA THR A 314 4.70 -9.21 -4.58
C THR A 314 3.23 -9.60 -4.38
N SER A 315 2.40 -8.68 -3.89
CA SER A 315 1.02 -8.97 -3.47
C SER A 315 0.16 -9.59 -4.57
N ARG A 316 0.34 -9.16 -5.83
CA ARG A 316 -0.55 -9.51 -6.94
C ARG A 316 0.16 -9.94 -8.22
N ASN A 317 1.45 -10.26 -8.14
CA ASN A 317 2.30 -10.48 -9.32
C ASN A 317 2.54 -11.96 -9.68
N GLY A 318 1.84 -12.91 -9.07
CA GLY A 318 2.07 -14.35 -9.28
C GLY A 318 1.86 -14.84 -10.71
N ASN A 319 1.03 -14.15 -11.50
CA ASN A 319 0.82 -14.42 -12.93
C ASN A 319 1.39 -13.31 -13.83
N GLY A 320 2.28 -12.48 -13.30
CA GLY A 320 2.94 -11.41 -14.07
C GLY A 320 1.99 -10.33 -14.60
N THR A 321 2.49 -9.53 -15.53
CA THR A 321 1.76 -8.41 -16.14
C THR A 321 0.60 -8.89 -17.01
N TYR A 322 -0.51 -8.15 -17.03
CA TYR A 322 -1.63 -8.40 -17.94
C TYR A 322 -1.22 -8.04 -19.39
N THR A 323 -1.39 -9.01 -20.30
CA THR A 323 -1.05 -8.88 -21.70
C THR A 323 -2.26 -8.74 -22.63
N GLY A 324 -3.47 -8.60 -22.07
CA GLY A 324 -4.68 -8.40 -22.85
C GLY A 324 -4.77 -6.99 -23.46
N SER A 325 -5.74 -6.81 -24.37
CA SER A 325 -5.92 -5.56 -25.11
C SER A 325 -6.64 -4.45 -24.35
N GLU A 326 -7.28 -4.77 -23.24
CA GLU A 326 -8.02 -3.80 -22.45
C GLU A 326 -7.12 -2.86 -21.67
N GLN A 327 -7.36 -1.56 -21.77
CA GLN A 327 -6.58 -0.52 -21.10
C GLN A 327 -7.38 0.12 -19.95
N PRO A 328 -6.71 0.66 -18.92
CA PRO A 328 -5.28 0.51 -18.64
C PRO A 328 -4.93 -0.90 -18.14
N THR A 329 -3.75 -1.41 -18.50
CA THR A 329 -3.33 -2.78 -18.16
C THR A 329 -3.06 -3.00 -16.68
N TRP A 330 -2.81 -1.94 -15.93
CA TRP A 330 -2.52 -1.96 -14.50
C TRP A 330 -3.77 -1.89 -13.61
N CYS A 331 -4.92 -1.45 -14.15
CA CYS A 331 -6.10 -1.20 -13.34
C CYS A 331 -7.00 -2.45 -13.28
N ASN A 332 -7.04 -3.12 -12.15
CA ASN A 332 -7.84 -4.31 -11.87
C ASN A 332 -7.79 -5.40 -12.97
N PRO A 333 -6.62 -5.76 -13.50
CA PRO A 333 -6.55 -6.71 -14.61
C PRO A 333 -7.01 -8.10 -14.19
N PRO A 334 -7.81 -8.80 -15.03
CA PRO A 334 -8.29 -10.14 -14.72
C PRO A 334 -7.17 -11.18 -14.80
N GLY A 335 -7.39 -12.33 -14.15
CA GLY A 335 -6.48 -13.48 -14.24
C GLY A 335 -5.16 -13.31 -13.50
N ARG A 336 -5.04 -12.32 -12.62
CA ARG A 336 -3.86 -12.16 -11.76
C ARG A 336 -3.90 -13.14 -10.60
N ALA A 337 -2.76 -13.37 -9.97
CA ALA A 337 -2.60 -14.27 -8.84
C ALA A 337 -1.77 -13.60 -7.75
N LEU A 338 -1.88 -14.10 -6.51
CA LEU A 338 -0.99 -13.72 -5.42
C LEU A 338 0.45 -14.14 -5.78
N GLY A 339 1.40 -13.29 -5.45
CA GLY A 339 2.83 -13.62 -5.59
C GLY A 339 3.41 -14.21 -4.32
N THR A 340 4.74 -14.17 -4.22
CA THR A 340 5.47 -14.69 -3.06
C THR A 340 4.99 -14.03 -1.76
N PRO A 341 4.66 -14.79 -0.72
CA PRO A 341 4.29 -14.24 0.58
C PRO A 341 5.39 -13.33 1.18
N PRO A 342 5.02 -12.37 2.03
CA PRO A 342 5.97 -11.46 2.66
C PRO A 342 7.07 -12.17 3.43
N THR A 343 8.32 -11.87 3.09
CA THR A 343 9.52 -12.48 3.71
C THR A 343 10.75 -11.61 3.53
N ARG A 344 11.72 -11.72 4.45
CA ARG A 344 13.09 -11.21 4.26
C ARG A 344 14.05 -12.26 3.69
N ASP A 345 13.62 -13.50 3.64
CA ASP A 345 14.36 -14.55 2.94
C ASP A 345 14.04 -14.50 1.44
N THR A 346 14.75 -13.62 0.74
CA THR A 346 14.52 -13.33 -0.68
C THR A 346 15.50 -14.07 -1.59
N GLY A 347 16.54 -14.66 -1.02
CA GLY A 347 17.62 -15.27 -1.81
C GLY A 347 18.52 -14.25 -2.54
N SER A 348 18.25 -12.93 -2.43
CA SER A 348 18.98 -11.85 -3.10
C SER A 348 19.54 -10.86 -2.08
N PRO A 349 20.83 -10.53 -2.08
CA PRO A 349 21.42 -9.63 -1.10
C PRO A 349 20.95 -8.18 -1.22
N GLN A 350 20.52 -7.74 -2.41
CA GLN A 350 20.02 -6.39 -2.64
C GLN A 350 18.53 -6.27 -2.26
N VAL A 351 17.76 -7.35 -2.36
CA VAL A 351 16.33 -7.34 -2.00
C VAL A 351 16.20 -7.49 -0.48
N ALA A 352 15.75 -6.44 0.18
CA ALA A 352 15.59 -6.41 1.64
C ALA A 352 14.40 -7.24 2.12
N ALA A 353 13.32 -7.27 1.34
CA ALA A 353 12.16 -8.09 1.58
C ALA A 353 11.27 -8.18 0.33
N PHE A 354 10.51 -9.26 0.22
CA PHE A 354 9.24 -9.29 -0.49
C PHE A 354 8.16 -8.85 0.48
N LEU A 355 7.26 -7.98 0.04
CA LEU A 355 6.17 -7.45 0.86
C LEU A 355 4.86 -7.54 0.08
N TRP A 356 3.75 -7.55 0.79
CA TRP A 356 2.44 -7.24 0.22
C TRP A 356 2.08 -5.82 0.62
N VAL A 357 2.40 -4.87 -0.28
CA VAL A 357 2.15 -3.45 -0.02
C VAL A 357 0.70 -3.11 -0.39
N LYS A 358 0.26 -3.45 -1.60
CA LYS A 358 -1.16 -3.36 -1.95
C LYS A 358 -1.93 -4.50 -1.29
N GLU A 359 -3.05 -4.22 -0.63
CA GLU A 359 -3.93 -5.29 -0.13
C GLU A 359 -4.53 -6.06 -1.33
N PRO A 360 -4.30 -7.39 -1.43
CA PRO A 360 -4.89 -8.19 -2.48
C PRO A 360 -6.42 -8.19 -2.36
N GLY A 361 -7.08 -7.59 -3.33
CA GLY A 361 -8.53 -7.41 -3.32
C GLY A 361 -8.96 -5.95 -3.30
N ASP A 362 -8.10 -5.03 -2.88
CA ASP A 362 -8.40 -3.62 -3.00
C ASP A 362 -8.39 -3.18 -4.47
N SER A 363 -9.42 -2.47 -4.85
CA SER A 363 -9.56 -1.90 -6.20
C SER A 363 -8.44 -0.88 -6.51
N ASP A 364 -8.02 -0.85 -7.77
CA ASP A 364 -7.13 0.19 -8.28
C ASP A 364 -7.87 1.43 -8.77
N GLY A 365 -9.20 1.36 -8.85
CA GLY A 365 -10.09 2.40 -9.34
C GLY A 365 -11.35 1.81 -9.97
N ASP A 366 -12.27 2.66 -10.41
CA ASP A 366 -13.58 2.28 -10.98
C ASP A 366 -13.51 1.73 -12.42
N CYS A 367 -12.32 1.37 -12.89
CA CYS A 367 -12.14 0.67 -14.16
C CYS A 367 -12.70 -0.75 -14.11
N ARG A 368 -13.13 -1.29 -15.24
CA ARG A 368 -13.68 -2.65 -15.40
C ARG A 368 -14.86 -2.97 -14.47
N GLY A 369 -15.62 -1.95 -14.04
CA GLY A 369 -16.77 -2.12 -13.15
C GLY A 369 -16.41 -2.42 -11.69
N ALA A 370 -15.16 -2.14 -11.29
CA ALA A 370 -14.71 -2.23 -9.93
C ALA A 370 -15.26 -1.10 -9.03
N PRO A 371 -15.24 -1.23 -7.71
CA PRO A 371 -15.49 -0.12 -6.78
C PRO A 371 -14.37 0.94 -6.85
N SER A 372 -14.53 2.01 -6.08
CA SER A 372 -13.52 3.08 -6.00
C SER A 372 -12.14 2.56 -5.57
N ALA A 373 -11.10 3.31 -5.91
CA ALA A 373 -9.74 2.96 -5.51
C ALA A 373 -9.62 2.80 -3.98
N GLY A 374 -9.01 1.71 -3.54
CA GLY A 374 -8.85 1.37 -2.12
C GLY A 374 -10.04 0.66 -1.49
N ASP A 375 -11.20 0.58 -2.14
CA ASP A 375 -12.31 -0.22 -1.66
C ASP A 375 -12.02 -1.71 -1.87
N PHE A 376 -12.24 -2.51 -0.83
CA PHE A 376 -12.06 -3.96 -0.93
C PHE A 376 -13.12 -4.58 -1.83
N TRP A 377 -12.68 -5.29 -2.86
CA TRP A 377 -13.52 -5.99 -3.84
C TRP A 377 -13.44 -7.52 -3.63
N PRO A 378 -14.39 -8.11 -2.88
CA PRO A 378 -14.31 -9.53 -2.47
C PRO A 378 -14.17 -10.50 -3.64
N GLN A 379 -14.81 -10.21 -4.78
CA GLN A 379 -14.72 -11.09 -5.95
C GLN A 379 -13.31 -11.07 -6.55
N TYR A 380 -12.68 -9.89 -6.64
CA TYR A 380 -11.33 -9.77 -7.15
C TYR A 380 -10.30 -10.43 -6.22
N ALA A 381 -10.47 -10.27 -4.89
CA ALA A 381 -9.69 -10.99 -3.90
C ALA A 381 -9.79 -12.51 -4.04
N LEU A 382 -11.01 -13.01 -4.25
CA LEU A 382 -11.28 -14.44 -4.47
C LEU A 382 -10.60 -14.94 -5.75
N ASP A 383 -10.66 -14.18 -6.83
CA ASP A 383 -10.06 -14.54 -8.11
C ASP A 383 -8.52 -14.59 -7.99
N LEU A 384 -7.89 -13.62 -7.32
CA LEU A 384 -6.46 -13.65 -7.00
C LEU A 384 -6.09 -14.91 -6.22
N ALA A 385 -6.84 -15.23 -5.17
CA ALA A 385 -6.60 -16.40 -4.31
C ALA A 385 -6.78 -17.74 -5.05
N ARG A 386 -7.77 -17.83 -5.94
CA ARG A 386 -8.05 -19.04 -6.74
C ARG A 386 -7.03 -19.26 -7.85
N ASN A 387 -6.58 -18.19 -8.48
CA ASN A 387 -5.57 -18.26 -9.54
C ASN A 387 -4.17 -18.61 -9.01
N THR A 388 -3.96 -18.47 -7.70
CA THR A 388 -2.68 -18.83 -7.07
C THR A 388 -2.57 -20.35 -6.97
N PRO A 389 -1.56 -20.98 -7.60
CA PRO A 389 -1.31 -22.41 -7.46
C PRO A 389 -1.23 -22.82 -5.99
N GLY A 390 -1.61 -24.05 -5.68
CA GLY A 390 -1.78 -24.52 -4.33
C GLY A 390 -0.60 -24.22 -3.41
N ALA A 391 -0.88 -23.47 -2.34
CA ALA A 391 -0.05 -23.37 -1.15
C ALA A 391 -0.50 -24.43 -0.16
#